data_5a5c614936a26bd976013432460299bb
#
_entry.id   5a5c614936a26bd976013432460299bb
#
_cell.length_a   1.000
_cell.length_b   1.000
_cell.length_c   1.000
_cell.angle_alpha   90.00
_cell.angle_beta   90.00
_cell.angle_gamma   90.00
#
_symmetry.space_group_name_H-M   'P 1'
#
loop_
_entity.id
_entity.type
_entity.pdbx_description
1 polymer ?
#
loop_
_entity_poly.entity_id
_entity_poly.type
_entity_poly.pdbx_seq_one_letter_code
_entity_poly.pdbx_strand_id
1 'polypeptide(L)'
;LLALENTMQGKVLPTEYLAAASRLTREHGLALHLDGARLYNAAVKLGVDAGDITRHFDSVSVCLSKGLGAPVGSVLCGTADLITRARRLRKMVGGGMRQAGQLAAAGLYALDHQVARLADDHANAQLLADGLRAAGYDVEPVQTNMVYAQVGDRAEALKAFAAEQGIRLSAA
;
A
#
# COMPACT_ATOMS: atom_id res chain seq x y z
N LEU A 1 15.72 12.18 7.91
CA LEU A 1 14.70 11.58 7.06
C LEU A 1 13.39 11.46 7.85
N LEU A 2 12.27 11.87 7.25
CA LEU A 2 10.92 11.53 7.67
C LEU A 2 10.39 10.48 6.69
N ALA A 3 9.76 9.43 7.19
CA ALA A 3 9.08 8.43 6.37
C ALA A 3 7.60 8.41 6.73
N LEU A 4 6.75 8.40 5.72
CA LEU A 4 5.30 8.26 5.85
C LEU A 4 4.85 7.03 5.07
N GLU A 5 3.75 6.43 5.49
CA GLU A 5 3.09 5.33 4.75
C GLU A 5 1.73 5.81 4.23
N ASN A 6 1.43 5.54 2.97
CA ASN A 6 0.10 5.75 2.40
C ASN A 6 -0.30 4.58 1.47
N THR A 7 -1.29 3.79 1.84
CA THR A 7 -2.21 3.89 2.99
C THR A 7 -1.58 3.32 4.27
N MET A 8 -1.81 3.94 5.40
CA MET A 8 -1.42 3.42 6.71
C MET A 8 -2.59 2.62 7.30
N GLN A 9 -2.41 1.31 7.46
CA GLN A 9 -3.47 0.40 7.94
C GLN A 9 -4.77 0.53 7.12
N GLY A 10 -4.65 0.72 5.81
CA GLY A 10 -5.78 0.90 4.92
C GLY A 10 -6.45 2.29 4.98
N LYS A 11 -5.95 3.20 5.80
CA LYS A 11 -6.42 4.59 5.90
C LYS A 11 -5.55 5.51 5.08
N VAL A 12 -6.18 6.46 4.41
CA VAL A 12 -5.52 7.38 3.47
C VAL A 12 -5.09 8.65 4.20
N LEU A 13 -3.86 9.09 3.98
CA LEU A 13 -3.38 10.39 4.42
C LEU A 13 -3.90 11.47 3.45
N PRO A 14 -4.56 12.52 3.97
CA PRO A 14 -5.06 13.62 3.14
C PRO A 14 -3.93 14.36 2.41
N THR A 15 -4.21 14.88 1.22
CA THR A 15 -3.23 15.62 0.41
C THR A 15 -2.68 16.86 1.11
N GLU A 16 -3.52 17.54 1.91
CA GLU A 16 -3.12 18.69 2.72
C GLU A 16 -2.09 18.31 3.79
N TYR A 17 -2.25 17.13 4.40
CA TYR A 17 -1.27 16.59 5.36
C TYR A 17 0.06 16.30 4.68
N LEU A 18 0.04 15.68 3.48
CA LEU A 18 1.26 15.40 2.72
C LEU A 18 1.98 16.70 2.33
N ALA A 19 1.24 17.72 1.91
CA ALA A 19 1.80 19.04 1.61
C ALA A 19 2.41 19.71 2.85
N ALA A 20 1.77 19.59 4.01
CA ALA A 20 2.28 20.13 5.27
C ALA A 20 3.56 19.42 5.71
N ALA A 21 3.59 18.09 5.64
CA ALA A 21 4.78 17.29 5.94
C ALA A 21 5.96 17.63 5.02
N SER A 22 5.69 17.84 3.72
CA SER A 22 6.69 18.24 2.74
C SER A 22 7.28 19.64 3.04
N ARG A 23 6.45 20.60 3.44
CA ARG A 23 6.95 21.93 3.88
C ARG A 23 7.84 21.82 5.11
N LEU A 24 7.34 21.12 6.14
CA LEU A 24 8.07 20.93 7.39
C LEU A 24 9.44 20.29 7.16
N THR A 25 9.51 19.22 6.35
CA THR A 25 10.80 18.55 6.08
C THR A 25 11.78 19.46 5.35
N ARG A 26 11.30 20.26 4.37
CA ARG A 26 12.15 21.24 3.67
C ARG A 26 12.69 22.32 4.61
N GLU A 27 11.86 22.86 5.50
CA GLU A 27 12.26 23.85 6.50
C GLU A 27 13.37 23.35 7.44
N HIS A 28 13.36 22.02 7.71
CA HIS A 28 14.34 21.39 8.58
C HIS A 28 15.48 20.65 7.83
N GLY A 29 15.59 20.79 6.52
CA GLY A 29 16.62 20.11 5.72
C GLY A 29 16.53 18.58 5.77
N LEU A 30 15.33 18.03 5.97
CA LEU A 30 15.07 16.60 6.02
C LEU A 30 14.56 16.11 4.67
N ALA A 31 15.01 14.92 4.26
CA ALA A 31 14.39 14.20 3.16
C ALA A 31 13.06 13.58 3.60
N LEU A 32 12.11 13.45 2.67
CA LEU A 32 10.82 12.85 2.88
C LEU A 32 10.66 11.61 1.99
N HIS A 33 10.39 10.45 2.60
CA HIS A 33 10.16 9.17 1.91
C HIS A 33 8.71 8.72 2.07
N LEU A 34 8.14 8.18 1.00
CA LEU A 34 6.85 7.50 1.04
C LEU A 34 7.03 5.97 0.95
N ASP A 35 6.61 5.25 1.98
CA ASP A 35 6.22 3.86 1.80
C ASP A 35 4.87 3.84 1.09
N GLY A 36 4.92 3.68 -0.21
CA GLY A 36 3.77 3.60 -1.10
C GLY A 36 3.36 2.16 -1.37
N ALA A 37 3.49 1.26 -0.39
CA ALA A 37 3.10 -0.14 -0.54
C ALA A 37 1.67 -0.32 -1.05
N ARG A 38 0.79 0.65 -0.79
CA ARG A 38 -0.58 0.71 -1.29
C ARG A 38 -0.91 2.10 -1.89
N LEU A 39 0.05 2.74 -2.53
CA LEU A 39 -0.08 4.06 -3.14
C LEU A 39 -1.32 4.15 -4.05
N TYR A 40 -1.53 3.14 -4.90
CA TYR A 40 -2.65 3.14 -5.83
C TYR A 40 -4.01 2.97 -5.14
N ASN A 41 -4.07 2.28 -4.00
CA ASN A 41 -5.29 2.28 -3.18
C ASN A 41 -5.59 3.69 -2.65
N ALA A 42 -4.57 4.44 -2.22
CA ALA A 42 -4.75 5.82 -1.79
C ALA A 42 -5.20 6.72 -2.95
N ALA A 43 -4.56 6.61 -4.12
CA ALA A 43 -4.89 7.39 -5.31
C ALA A 43 -6.35 7.16 -5.76
N VAL A 44 -6.76 5.89 -5.87
CA VAL A 44 -8.15 5.51 -6.22
C VAL A 44 -9.16 6.02 -5.18
N LYS A 45 -8.84 5.90 -3.89
CA LYS A 45 -9.72 6.40 -2.82
C LYS A 45 -9.87 7.91 -2.83
N LEU A 46 -8.80 8.65 -3.11
CA LEU A 46 -8.81 10.12 -3.21
C LEU A 46 -9.37 10.64 -4.54
N GLY A 47 -9.48 9.79 -5.56
CA GLY A 47 -9.85 10.21 -6.91
C GLY A 47 -8.81 11.12 -7.58
N VAL A 48 -7.51 10.89 -7.29
CA VAL A 48 -6.39 11.68 -7.81
C VAL A 48 -5.38 10.79 -8.54
N ASP A 49 -4.52 11.40 -9.34
CA ASP A 49 -3.37 10.69 -9.90
C ASP A 49 -2.34 10.34 -8.81
N ALA A 50 -1.64 9.20 -8.96
CA ALA A 50 -0.57 8.82 -8.06
C ALA A 50 0.54 9.88 -7.99
N GLY A 51 0.79 10.62 -9.09
CA GLY A 51 1.69 11.75 -9.16
C GLY A 51 1.30 12.90 -8.23
N ASP A 52 0.00 13.10 -7.98
CA ASP A 52 -0.48 14.14 -7.06
C ASP A 52 -0.10 13.85 -5.61
N ILE A 53 0.01 12.57 -5.25
CA ILE A 53 0.50 12.14 -3.95
C ILE A 53 2.02 12.19 -3.91
N THR A 54 2.68 11.61 -4.91
CA THR A 54 4.14 11.38 -4.87
C THR A 54 4.97 12.64 -5.08
N ARG A 55 4.42 13.69 -5.67
CA ARG A 55 5.11 14.99 -5.87
C ARG A 55 5.63 15.64 -4.58
N HIS A 56 5.10 15.24 -3.43
CA HIS A 56 5.49 15.76 -2.12
C HIS A 56 6.75 15.10 -1.55
N PHE A 57 7.23 14.01 -2.16
CA PHE A 57 8.26 13.14 -1.62
C PHE A 57 9.55 13.16 -2.46
N ASP A 58 10.69 13.00 -1.79
CA ASP A 58 12.01 12.88 -2.44
C ASP A 58 12.22 11.46 -2.99
N SER A 59 11.58 10.48 -2.36
CA SER A 59 11.61 9.09 -2.80
C SER A 59 10.33 8.33 -2.40
N VAL A 60 9.97 7.34 -3.21
CA VAL A 60 8.77 6.53 -3.01
C VAL A 60 9.10 5.07 -3.30
N SER A 61 8.68 4.16 -2.44
CA SER A 61 8.63 2.73 -2.75
C SER A 61 7.20 2.31 -3.08
N VAL A 62 7.01 1.56 -4.16
CA VAL A 62 5.69 1.11 -4.64
C VAL A 62 5.68 -0.39 -4.76
N CYS A 63 4.77 -1.09 -4.07
CA CYS A 63 4.57 -2.52 -4.27
C CYS A 63 3.67 -2.78 -5.47
N LEU A 64 4.08 -3.74 -6.31
CA LEU A 64 3.30 -4.24 -7.43
C LEU A 64 2.58 -5.55 -7.10
N SER A 65 3.02 -6.26 -6.05
CA SER A 65 2.58 -7.62 -5.69
C SER A 65 1.51 -7.68 -4.59
N LYS A 66 0.71 -6.63 -4.46
CA LYS A 66 -0.46 -6.56 -3.57
C LYS A 66 -1.74 -6.46 -4.40
N GLY A 67 -2.60 -5.49 -4.16
CA GLY A 67 -3.85 -5.30 -4.92
C GLY A 67 -3.68 -5.17 -6.43
N LEU A 68 -2.51 -4.69 -6.90
CA LEU A 68 -2.18 -4.65 -8.33
C LEU A 68 -1.99 -6.03 -8.97
N GLY A 69 -1.74 -7.08 -8.18
CA GLY A 69 -1.75 -8.47 -8.64
C GLY A 69 -0.53 -8.90 -9.44
N ALA A 70 0.56 -8.11 -9.51
CA ALA A 70 1.81 -8.62 -10.08
C ALA A 70 2.39 -9.74 -9.20
N PRO A 71 3.07 -10.75 -9.78
CA PRO A 71 3.52 -11.92 -9.03
C PRO A 71 4.59 -11.59 -7.99
N VAL A 72 5.34 -10.50 -8.19
CA VAL A 72 6.44 -10.08 -7.33
C VAL A 72 6.81 -8.64 -7.62
N GLY A 73 7.40 -7.98 -6.63
CA GLY A 73 8.20 -6.80 -6.84
C GLY A 73 7.71 -5.54 -6.15
N SER A 74 8.70 -4.70 -5.92
CA SER A 74 8.53 -3.31 -5.53
C SER A 74 9.44 -2.43 -6.38
N VAL A 75 9.01 -1.23 -6.67
CA VAL A 75 9.77 -0.24 -7.44
C VAL A 75 10.14 0.91 -6.51
N LEU A 76 11.42 1.25 -6.45
CA LEU A 76 11.89 2.47 -5.80
C LEU A 76 11.98 3.59 -6.85
N CYS A 77 11.30 4.69 -6.61
CA CYS A 77 11.30 5.90 -7.41
C CYS A 77 11.98 7.04 -6.65
N GLY A 78 12.65 7.92 -7.38
CA GLY A 78 13.35 9.08 -6.84
C GLY A 78 14.27 9.73 -7.88
N THR A 79 15.15 10.60 -7.44
CA THR A 79 16.12 11.25 -8.35
C THR A 79 17.06 10.25 -9.00
N ALA A 80 17.60 10.59 -10.17
CA ALA A 80 18.52 9.72 -10.90
C ALA A 80 19.75 9.33 -10.06
N ASP A 81 20.26 10.27 -9.27
CA ASP A 81 21.40 10.03 -8.36
C ASP A 81 21.06 9.02 -7.25
N LEU A 82 19.91 9.20 -6.59
CA LEU A 82 19.41 8.25 -5.60
C LEU A 82 19.27 6.84 -6.21
N ILE A 83 18.66 6.74 -7.39
CA ILE A 83 18.40 5.44 -8.03
C ILE A 83 19.72 4.79 -8.48
N THR A 84 20.70 5.56 -8.94
CA THR A 84 22.02 5.01 -9.29
C THR A 84 22.69 4.38 -8.08
N ARG A 85 22.68 5.04 -6.93
CA ARG A 85 23.21 4.49 -5.67
C ARG A 85 22.41 3.29 -5.18
N ALA A 86 21.08 3.37 -5.24
CA ALA A 86 20.19 2.30 -4.82
C ALA A 86 20.38 1.02 -5.64
N ARG A 87 20.60 1.12 -6.96
CA ARG A 87 20.92 -0.04 -7.82
C ARG A 87 22.21 -0.75 -7.38
N ARG A 88 23.23 0.00 -7.01
CA ARG A 88 24.49 -0.58 -6.48
C ARG A 88 24.22 -1.30 -5.15
N LEU A 89 23.54 -0.65 -4.21
CA LEU A 89 23.21 -1.23 -2.91
C LEU A 89 22.36 -2.49 -3.08
N ARG A 90 21.33 -2.46 -3.93
CA ARG A 90 20.51 -3.62 -4.26
C ARG A 90 21.36 -4.80 -4.69
N LYS A 91 22.35 -4.57 -5.55
CA LYS A 91 23.27 -5.61 -6.01
C LYS A 91 24.12 -6.17 -4.87
N MET A 92 24.62 -5.30 -3.99
CA MET A 92 25.45 -5.69 -2.85
C MET A 92 24.71 -6.57 -1.84
N VAL A 93 23.41 -6.31 -1.63
CA VAL A 93 22.57 -7.11 -0.70
C VAL A 93 21.90 -8.32 -1.36
N GLY A 94 22.33 -8.72 -2.56
CA GLY A 94 21.81 -9.91 -3.24
C GLY A 94 20.57 -9.71 -4.11
N GLY A 95 20.03 -8.48 -4.21
CA GLY A 95 18.79 -8.18 -4.95
C GLY A 95 18.94 -8.00 -6.47
N GLY A 96 20.06 -8.41 -7.05
CA GLY A 96 20.34 -8.29 -8.49
C GLY A 96 19.83 -9.47 -9.30
N MET A 97 18.57 -9.50 -9.70
CA MET A 97 18.02 -10.51 -10.59
C MET A 97 18.41 -10.25 -12.06
N ARG A 98 18.84 -11.30 -12.77
CA ARG A 98 18.97 -11.29 -14.23
C ARG A 98 17.65 -11.73 -14.87
N GLN A 99 17.46 -11.38 -16.14
CA GLN A 99 16.28 -11.74 -16.93
C GLN A 99 14.95 -11.43 -16.23
N ALA A 100 14.87 -10.26 -15.57
CA ALA A 100 13.68 -9.82 -14.86
C ALA A 100 12.55 -9.27 -15.79
N GLY A 101 12.75 -9.36 -17.13
CA GLY A 101 11.80 -8.81 -18.11
C GLY A 101 10.40 -9.37 -18.01
N GLN A 102 10.23 -10.66 -17.70
CA GLN A 102 8.91 -11.27 -17.50
C GLN A 102 8.18 -10.65 -16.29
N LEU A 103 8.89 -10.43 -15.19
CA LEU A 103 8.35 -9.80 -13.99
C LEU A 103 8.02 -8.32 -14.24
N ALA A 104 8.87 -7.62 -15.00
CA ALA A 104 8.63 -6.25 -15.40
C ALA A 104 7.40 -6.13 -16.32
N ALA A 105 7.22 -7.05 -17.25
CA ALA A 105 6.03 -7.09 -18.12
C ALA A 105 4.75 -7.31 -17.30
N ALA A 106 4.76 -8.21 -16.33
CA ALA A 106 3.65 -8.41 -15.41
C ALA A 106 3.35 -7.13 -14.58
N GLY A 107 4.40 -6.43 -14.15
CA GLY A 107 4.27 -5.15 -13.45
C GLY A 107 3.66 -4.05 -14.33
N LEU A 108 4.08 -3.94 -15.59
CA LEU A 108 3.50 -3.01 -16.57
C LEU A 108 2.02 -3.33 -16.81
N TYR A 109 1.70 -4.60 -17.07
CA TYR A 109 0.31 -5.03 -17.22
C TYR A 109 -0.54 -4.66 -16.00
N ALA A 110 -0.01 -4.87 -14.80
CA ALA A 110 -0.71 -4.52 -13.56
C ALA A 110 -0.98 -3.01 -13.46
N LEU A 111 -0.02 -2.17 -13.83
CA LEU A 111 -0.19 -0.72 -13.83
C LEU A 111 -1.23 -0.25 -14.87
N ASP A 112 -1.23 -0.87 -16.05
CA ASP A 112 -2.15 -0.49 -17.13
C ASP A 112 -3.59 -0.98 -16.91
N HIS A 113 -3.78 -2.12 -16.21
CA HIS A 113 -5.08 -2.80 -16.18
C HIS A 113 -5.68 -3.00 -14.79
N GLN A 114 -4.90 -2.92 -13.71
CA GLN A 114 -5.37 -3.29 -12.38
C GLN A 114 -5.62 -2.11 -11.43
N VAL A 115 -5.15 -0.90 -11.78
CA VAL A 115 -5.29 0.26 -10.88
C VAL A 115 -6.77 0.59 -10.65
N ALA A 116 -7.56 0.74 -11.71
CA ALA A 116 -8.97 1.08 -11.59
C ALA A 116 -9.77 0.00 -10.83
N ARG A 117 -9.40 -1.28 -10.97
CA ARG A 117 -10.03 -2.42 -10.29
C ARG A 117 -9.88 -2.38 -8.76
N LEU A 118 -8.93 -1.62 -8.23
CA LEU A 118 -8.80 -1.44 -6.77
C LEU A 118 -10.06 -0.84 -6.13
N ALA A 119 -10.91 -0.16 -6.90
CA ALA A 119 -12.22 0.28 -6.43
C ALA A 119 -13.12 -0.89 -6.02
N ASP A 120 -13.03 -2.03 -6.71
CA ASP A 120 -13.79 -3.25 -6.38
C ASP A 120 -13.31 -3.82 -5.04
N ASP A 121 -11.99 -3.81 -4.80
CA ASP A 121 -11.42 -4.24 -3.51
C ASP A 121 -11.92 -3.36 -2.35
N HIS A 122 -12.06 -2.04 -2.58
CA HIS A 122 -12.61 -1.11 -1.59
C HIS A 122 -14.10 -1.39 -1.32
N ALA A 123 -14.89 -1.64 -2.38
CA ALA A 123 -16.30 -1.98 -2.25
C ALA A 123 -16.50 -3.31 -1.51
N ASN A 124 -15.69 -4.32 -1.82
CA ASN A 124 -15.71 -5.62 -1.14
C ASN A 124 -15.34 -5.49 0.34
N ALA A 125 -14.34 -4.66 0.67
CA ALA A 125 -13.95 -4.40 2.05
C ALA A 125 -15.10 -3.71 2.82
N GLN A 126 -15.79 -2.75 2.20
CA GLN A 126 -16.94 -2.09 2.79
C GLN A 126 -18.10 -3.08 3.02
N LEU A 127 -18.40 -3.92 2.03
CA LEU A 127 -19.44 -4.94 2.15
C LEU A 127 -19.16 -5.90 3.31
N LEU A 128 -17.90 -6.38 3.43
CA LEU A 128 -17.49 -7.23 4.55
C LEU A 128 -17.66 -6.52 5.90
N ALA A 129 -17.23 -5.26 5.98
CA ALA A 129 -17.34 -4.48 7.21
C ALA A 129 -18.81 -4.29 7.64
N ASP A 130 -19.70 -4.03 6.69
CA ASP A 130 -21.13 -3.85 6.96
C ASP A 130 -21.78 -5.17 7.41
N GLY A 131 -21.41 -6.29 6.81
CA GLY A 131 -21.83 -7.63 7.26
C GLY A 131 -21.35 -7.95 8.69
N LEU A 132 -20.11 -7.63 9.01
CA LEU A 132 -19.56 -7.83 10.36
C LEU A 132 -20.24 -6.94 11.39
N ARG A 133 -20.54 -5.67 11.07
CA ARG A 133 -21.31 -4.78 11.95
C ARG A 133 -22.72 -5.28 12.17
N ALA A 134 -23.41 -5.76 11.12
CA ALA A 134 -24.72 -6.36 11.23
C ALA A 134 -24.73 -7.63 12.11
N ALA A 135 -23.61 -8.36 12.14
CA ALA A 135 -23.37 -9.49 13.04
C ALA A 135 -22.95 -9.09 14.48
N GLY A 136 -22.90 -7.79 14.78
CA GLY A 136 -22.63 -7.27 16.12
C GLY A 136 -21.13 -7.10 16.46
N TYR A 137 -20.24 -7.14 15.46
CA TYR A 137 -18.83 -6.84 15.69
C TYR A 137 -18.56 -5.34 15.63
N ASP A 138 -17.64 -4.88 16.48
CA ASP A 138 -17.09 -3.52 16.38
C ASP A 138 -16.05 -3.51 15.25
N VAL A 139 -16.32 -2.75 14.20
CA VAL A 139 -15.48 -2.66 13.00
C VAL A 139 -15.05 -1.24 12.77
N GLU A 140 -13.73 -1.03 12.69
CA GLU A 140 -13.17 0.28 12.38
C GLU A 140 -13.70 0.83 11.04
N PRO A 141 -13.74 2.18 10.88
CA PRO A 141 -14.09 2.79 9.59
C PRO A 141 -13.17 2.30 8.47
N VAL A 142 -13.77 1.70 7.44
CA VAL A 142 -13.06 1.22 6.25
C VAL A 142 -12.90 2.36 5.25
N GLN A 143 -11.69 2.53 4.73
CA GLN A 143 -11.42 3.51 3.67
C GLN A 143 -10.98 2.85 2.36
N THR A 144 -10.21 1.78 2.43
CA THR A 144 -9.68 1.06 1.27
C THR A 144 -9.95 -0.45 1.38
N ASN A 145 -8.94 -1.27 1.26
CA ASN A 145 -9.03 -2.73 1.15
C ASN A 145 -8.70 -3.49 2.45
N MET A 146 -8.71 -2.82 3.60
CA MET A 146 -8.41 -3.46 4.89
C MET A 146 -9.58 -3.26 5.85
N VAL A 147 -9.96 -4.36 6.53
CA VAL A 147 -11.05 -4.40 7.50
C VAL A 147 -10.48 -4.85 8.83
N TYR A 148 -10.68 -4.06 9.87
CA TYR A 148 -10.27 -4.36 11.24
C TYR A 148 -11.52 -4.49 12.11
N ALA A 149 -11.68 -5.67 12.72
CA ALA A 149 -12.79 -5.96 13.63
C ALA A 149 -12.25 -6.35 15.01
N GLN A 150 -12.85 -5.80 16.05
CA GLN A 150 -12.53 -6.16 17.43
C GLN A 150 -13.21 -7.48 17.80
N VAL A 151 -12.42 -8.50 18.06
CA VAL A 151 -12.91 -9.85 18.37
C VAL A 151 -12.50 -10.35 19.77
N GLY A 152 -11.65 -9.59 20.47
CA GLY A 152 -11.17 -9.92 21.82
C GLY A 152 -10.52 -11.29 21.88
N ASP A 153 -10.74 -12.02 22.95
CA ASP A 153 -10.15 -13.33 23.21
C ASP A 153 -10.57 -14.43 22.21
N ARG A 154 -11.54 -14.14 21.32
CA ARG A 154 -12.00 -15.08 20.29
C ARG A 154 -11.14 -15.10 19.03
N ALA A 155 -10.08 -14.29 18.95
CA ALA A 155 -9.29 -14.13 17.73
C ALA A 155 -8.73 -15.47 17.20
N GLU A 156 -8.13 -16.28 18.06
CA GLU A 156 -7.55 -17.57 17.65
C GLU A 156 -8.62 -18.59 17.26
N ALA A 157 -9.74 -18.66 18.00
CA ALA A 157 -10.86 -19.52 17.65
C ALA A 157 -11.50 -19.14 16.32
N LEU A 158 -11.66 -17.85 16.06
CA LEU A 158 -12.18 -17.33 14.80
C LEU A 158 -11.24 -17.62 13.62
N LYS A 159 -9.93 -17.46 13.82
CA LYS A 159 -8.91 -17.81 12.81
C LYS A 159 -8.95 -19.31 12.46
N ALA A 160 -9.04 -20.18 13.48
CA ALA A 160 -9.13 -21.62 13.27
C ALA A 160 -10.40 -21.99 12.50
N PHE A 161 -11.56 -21.49 12.92
CA PHE A 161 -12.83 -21.71 12.24
C PHE A 161 -12.81 -21.21 10.79
N ALA A 162 -12.30 -19.97 10.56
CA ALA A 162 -12.20 -19.40 9.23
C ALA A 162 -11.28 -20.23 8.32
N ALA A 163 -10.16 -20.73 8.86
CA ALA A 163 -9.23 -21.58 8.10
C ALA A 163 -9.86 -22.89 7.63
N GLU A 164 -10.73 -23.51 8.45
CA GLU A 164 -11.52 -24.71 8.06
C GLU A 164 -12.46 -24.42 6.87
N GLN A 165 -12.91 -23.17 6.73
CA GLN A 165 -13.72 -22.69 5.60
C GLN A 165 -12.89 -22.14 4.43
N GLY A 166 -11.54 -22.31 4.45
CA GLY A 166 -10.63 -21.80 3.44
C GLY A 166 -10.38 -20.29 3.50
N ILE A 167 -10.79 -19.62 4.57
CA ILE A 167 -10.62 -18.17 4.79
C ILE A 167 -9.40 -17.93 5.69
N ARG A 168 -8.48 -17.09 5.24
CA ARG A 168 -7.29 -16.72 6.02
C ARG A 168 -7.50 -15.37 6.68
N LEU A 169 -7.38 -15.33 8.00
CA LEU A 169 -7.42 -14.11 8.81
C LEU A 169 -6.05 -13.89 9.46
N SER A 170 -5.66 -12.62 9.63
CA SER A 170 -4.50 -12.25 10.45
C SER A 170 -5.00 -11.58 11.73
N ALA A 171 -4.40 -11.92 12.88
CA ALA A 171 -4.51 -11.09 14.08
C ALA A 171 -3.56 -9.89 13.92
N ALA A 172 -4.01 -8.70 14.30
CA ALA A 172 -3.21 -7.49 14.36
C ALA A 172 -2.61 -7.33 15.77
#